data_96da9f266755e475e595b4a3970f95ce
#
_entry.id   96da9f266755e475e595b4a3970f95ce
#
_cell.length_a   1.000
_cell.length_b   1.000
_cell.length_c   1.000
_cell.angle_alpha   90.00
_cell.angle_beta   90.00
_cell.angle_gamma   90.00
#
_symmetry.space_group_name_H-M   'P 1'
#
loop_
_entity.id
_entity.type
_entity.pdbx_description
1 polymer ?
#
loop_
_entity_poly.entity_id
_entity_poly.type
_entity_poly.pdbx_seq_one_letter_code
_entity_poly.pdbx_strand_id
1 'polypeptide(L)'
;DDLLIQGIDLLKSYREEIVPQLYCNNPHELMRTHEVLDILDVSEMILQACLMRKSSSKQLCFYRSDYPQMDPKEDHCFITIRQENGVPVRGTVPGDYFGDLKTEYEKRNQDYIGGEAR
;
A
#
# COMPACT_ATOMS: atom_id res chain seq x y z
N ASP A 1 10.11 1.14 12.19
CA ASP A 1 8.64 1.34 12.32
C ASP A 1 8.28 2.73 12.88
N ASP A 2 9.09 3.33 13.77
CA ASP A 2 8.73 4.54 14.52
C ASP A 2 8.41 5.75 13.61
N LEU A 3 9.20 5.98 12.57
CA LEU A 3 8.93 7.07 11.61
C LEU A 3 7.62 6.88 10.83
N LEU A 4 7.25 5.64 10.54
CA LEU A 4 5.97 5.36 9.87
C LEU A 4 4.79 5.63 10.80
N ILE A 5 4.91 5.27 12.08
CA ILE A 5 3.90 5.55 13.11
C ILE A 5 3.75 7.06 13.29
N GLN A 6 4.86 7.80 13.44
CA GLN A 6 4.84 9.26 13.52
C GLN A 6 4.20 9.89 12.28
N GLY A 7 4.47 9.35 11.08
CA GLY A 7 3.82 9.81 9.85
C GLY A 7 2.31 9.61 9.86
N ILE A 8 1.83 8.47 10.34
CA ILE A 8 0.40 8.19 10.48
C ILE A 8 -0.26 9.14 11.48
N ASP A 9 0.38 9.36 12.64
CA ASP A 9 -0.11 10.29 13.66
C ASP A 9 -0.16 11.73 13.13
N LEU A 10 0.83 12.13 12.34
CA LEU A 10 0.85 13.45 11.69
C LEU A 10 -0.31 13.61 10.69
N LEU A 11 -0.57 12.60 9.84
CA LEU A 11 -1.71 12.64 8.92
C LEU A 11 -3.04 12.74 9.67
N LYS A 12 -3.15 12.03 10.80
CA LYS A 12 -4.32 12.12 11.66
C LYS A 12 -4.50 13.52 12.23
N SER A 13 -3.44 14.15 12.75
CA SER A 13 -3.53 15.54 13.24
C SER A 13 -3.93 16.50 12.14
N TYR A 14 -3.45 16.33 10.90
CA TYR A 14 -3.87 17.16 9.77
C TYR A 14 -5.37 17.03 9.48
N ARG A 15 -5.93 15.81 9.56
CA ARG A 15 -7.37 15.60 9.37
C ARG A 15 -8.20 16.26 10.47
N GLU A 16 -7.73 16.19 11.71
CA GLU A 16 -8.46 16.71 12.87
C GLU A 16 -8.35 18.22 13.01
N GLU A 17 -7.18 18.78 12.71
CA GLU A 17 -6.87 20.20 13.01
C GLU A 17 -6.88 21.09 11.76
N ILE A 18 -6.38 20.63 10.63
CA ILE A 18 -6.21 21.46 9.42
C ILE A 18 -7.39 21.33 8.46
N VAL A 19 -7.82 20.10 8.16
CA VAL A 19 -8.90 19.86 7.20
C VAL A 19 -10.18 20.64 7.54
N PRO A 20 -10.64 20.74 8.81
CA PRO A 20 -11.82 21.52 9.15
C PRO A 20 -11.69 23.03 8.93
N GLN A 21 -10.48 23.52 8.76
CA GLN A 21 -10.20 24.95 8.52
C GLN A 21 -10.11 25.30 7.03
N LEU A 22 -10.14 24.29 6.16
CA LEU A 22 -10.09 24.52 4.72
C LEU A 22 -11.36 25.23 4.23
N TYR A 23 -11.19 26.22 3.39
CA TYR A 23 -12.28 26.89 2.69
C TYR A 23 -11.86 27.19 1.24
N CYS A 24 -12.83 27.33 0.36
CA CYS A 24 -12.61 27.55 -1.05
C CYS A 24 -13.40 28.77 -1.52
N ASN A 25 -12.75 29.67 -2.27
CA ASN A 25 -13.37 30.86 -2.82
C ASN A 25 -13.98 30.63 -4.21
N ASN A 26 -13.59 29.57 -4.91
CA ASN A 26 -14.00 29.28 -6.26
C ASN A 26 -13.91 27.78 -6.58
N PRO A 27 -14.56 27.33 -7.68
CA PRO A 27 -14.55 25.91 -8.06
C PRO A 27 -13.16 25.29 -8.31
N HIS A 28 -12.19 26.10 -8.74
CA HIS A 28 -10.83 25.59 -8.95
C HIS A 28 -10.13 25.27 -7.62
N GLU A 29 -10.27 26.14 -6.63
CA GLU A 29 -9.75 25.88 -5.28
C GLU A 29 -10.45 24.68 -4.64
N LEU A 30 -11.77 24.52 -4.86
CA LEU A 30 -12.50 23.33 -4.39
C LEU A 30 -11.93 22.04 -4.97
N MET A 31 -11.63 22.03 -6.27
CA MET A 31 -11.00 20.86 -6.91
C MET A 31 -9.64 20.56 -6.28
N ARG A 32 -8.80 21.59 -6.08
CA ARG A 32 -7.50 21.43 -5.42
C ARG A 32 -7.61 20.92 -3.98
N THR A 33 -8.63 21.37 -3.27
CA THR A 33 -8.89 20.89 -1.90
C THR A 33 -9.23 19.40 -1.91
N HIS A 34 -10.06 18.92 -2.84
CA HIS A 34 -10.34 17.50 -2.98
C HIS A 34 -9.07 16.70 -3.32
N GLU A 35 -8.23 17.18 -4.22
CA GLU A 35 -6.94 16.53 -4.53
C GLU A 35 -6.06 16.39 -3.26
N VAL A 36 -6.03 17.39 -2.40
CA VAL A 36 -5.28 17.32 -1.12
C VAL A 36 -5.88 16.26 -0.19
N LEU A 37 -7.20 16.18 -0.10
CA LEU A 37 -7.87 15.15 0.72
C LEU A 37 -7.56 13.74 0.20
N ASP A 38 -7.59 13.54 -1.11
CA ASP A 38 -7.22 12.27 -1.75
C ASP A 38 -5.75 11.91 -1.49
N ILE A 39 -4.85 12.91 -1.50
CA ILE A 39 -3.43 12.71 -1.16
C ILE A 39 -3.28 12.25 0.30
N LEU A 40 -4.04 12.80 1.23
CA LEU A 40 -4.02 12.36 2.64
C LEU A 40 -4.49 10.90 2.77
N ASP A 41 -5.55 10.51 2.06
CA ASP A 41 -6.06 9.14 2.07
C ASP A 41 -5.04 8.15 1.50
N VAL A 42 -4.48 8.46 0.33
CA VAL A 42 -3.46 7.62 -0.32
C VAL A 42 -2.19 7.53 0.53
N SER A 43 -1.76 8.64 1.13
CA SER A 43 -0.58 8.66 2.01
C SER A 43 -0.77 7.76 3.22
N GLU A 44 -1.94 7.80 3.85
CA GLU A 44 -2.26 6.93 4.97
C GLU A 44 -2.22 5.44 4.55
N MET A 45 -2.86 5.09 3.43
CA MET A 45 -2.82 3.72 2.90
C MET A 45 -1.39 3.24 2.64
N ILE A 46 -0.53 4.08 2.05
CA ILE A 46 0.88 3.76 1.80
C ILE A 46 1.62 3.51 3.12
N LEU A 47 1.49 4.40 4.10
CA LEU A 47 2.16 4.25 5.40
C LEU A 47 1.68 3.00 6.14
N GLN A 48 0.37 2.70 6.10
CA GLN A 48 -0.21 1.49 6.69
C GLN A 48 0.32 0.22 6.02
N ALA A 49 0.41 0.21 4.69
CA ALA A 49 0.98 -0.91 3.94
C ALA A 49 2.48 -1.09 4.25
N CYS A 50 3.24 0.01 4.28
CA CYS A 50 4.65 -0.01 4.64
C CYS A 50 4.88 -0.53 6.07
N LEU A 51 4.04 -0.13 7.02
CA LEU A 51 4.14 -0.57 8.42
C LEU A 51 3.86 -2.07 8.56
N MET A 52 2.96 -2.60 7.74
CA MET A 52 2.64 -4.02 7.74
C MET A 52 3.72 -4.88 7.09
N ARG A 53 4.38 -4.35 6.04
CA ARG A 53 5.43 -5.07 5.33
C ARG A 53 6.72 -5.13 6.15
N LYS A 54 7.14 -6.34 6.53
CA LYS A 54 8.35 -6.60 7.36
C LYS A 54 9.54 -7.12 6.53
N SER A 55 9.65 -6.65 5.29
CA SER A 55 10.71 -7.06 4.36
C SER A 55 11.00 -5.98 3.34
N SER A 56 12.13 -6.11 2.66
CA SER A 56 12.51 -5.26 1.54
C SER A 56 12.33 -6.01 0.22
N SER A 57 12.14 -5.29 -0.90
CA SER A 57 12.02 -5.89 -2.23
C SER A 57 12.78 -5.05 -3.26
N LYS A 58 13.78 -5.67 -3.88
CA LYS A 58 14.55 -5.03 -4.96
C LYS A 58 13.68 -4.79 -6.21
N GLN A 59 12.81 -5.75 -6.52
CA GLN A 59 11.92 -5.66 -7.69
C GLN A 59 10.93 -4.50 -7.59
N LEU A 60 10.46 -4.22 -6.38
CA LEU A 60 9.53 -3.12 -6.11
C LEU A 60 10.23 -1.80 -5.79
N CYS A 61 11.57 -1.75 -5.83
CA CYS A 61 12.37 -0.61 -5.39
C CYS A 61 11.97 -0.13 -3.98
N PHE A 62 11.61 -1.09 -3.11
CA PHE A 62 11.12 -0.83 -1.77
C PHE A 62 12.14 -1.32 -0.74
N TYR A 63 12.61 -0.42 0.10
CA TYR A 63 13.60 -0.73 1.12
C TYR A 63 13.13 -0.29 2.51
N ARG A 64 13.20 -1.24 3.45
CA ARG A 64 12.94 -1.01 4.87
C ARG A 64 14.25 -1.12 5.64
N SER A 65 14.69 -0.02 6.26
CA SER A 65 15.91 -0.02 7.09
C SER A 65 15.82 -0.98 8.28
N ASP A 66 14.62 -1.12 8.85
CA ASP A 66 14.35 -2.03 9.97
C ASP A 66 14.32 -3.51 9.52
N TYR A 67 14.03 -3.75 8.25
CA TYR A 67 13.85 -5.08 7.67
C TYR A 67 14.55 -5.16 6.30
N PRO A 68 15.90 -5.17 6.27
CA PRO A 68 16.66 -5.15 5.03
C PRO A 68 16.63 -6.46 4.24
N GLN A 69 16.13 -7.55 4.86
CA GLN A 69 16.01 -8.85 4.20
C GLN A 69 14.96 -8.77 3.08
N MET A 70 15.27 -9.45 1.96
CA MET A 70 14.32 -9.63 0.87
C MET A 70 13.21 -10.59 1.27
N ASP A 71 12.03 -10.41 0.66
CA ASP A 71 10.92 -11.34 0.86
C ASP A 71 11.35 -12.78 0.56
N PRO A 72 11.17 -13.72 1.49
CA PRO A 72 11.26 -15.13 1.15
C PRO A 72 10.17 -15.47 0.13
N LYS A 73 10.50 -16.34 -0.83
CA LYS A 73 9.52 -16.74 -1.86
C LYS A 73 8.29 -17.47 -1.27
N GLU A 74 8.50 -18.11 -0.12
CA GLU A 74 7.48 -18.87 0.59
C GLU A 74 6.41 -17.99 1.25
N ASP A 75 6.77 -16.74 1.57
CA ASP A 75 5.90 -15.81 2.31
C ASP A 75 5.22 -14.77 1.38
N HIS A 76 5.13 -15.08 0.09
CA HIS A 76 4.49 -14.17 -0.85
C HIS A 76 3.02 -13.99 -0.50
N CYS A 77 2.67 -12.77 -0.12
CA CYS A 77 1.29 -12.36 0.12
C CYS A 77 1.04 -10.94 -0.41
N PHE A 78 -0.22 -10.67 -0.68
CA PHE A 78 -0.67 -9.30 -0.95
C PHE A 78 -1.08 -8.64 0.37
N ILE A 79 -0.60 -7.42 0.60
CA ILE A 79 -1.10 -6.58 1.69
C ILE A 79 -2.38 -5.91 1.23
N THR A 80 -3.40 -5.99 2.05
CA THR A 80 -4.69 -5.36 1.81
C THR A 80 -4.96 -4.30 2.86
N ILE A 81 -5.49 -3.17 2.41
CA ILE A 81 -5.98 -2.10 3.28
C ILE A 81 -7.45 -1.91 2.94
N ARG A 82 -8.33 -2.02 3.92
CA ARG A 82 -9.75 -1.76 3.78
C ARG A 82 -10.22 -0.79 4.85
N GLN A 83 -11.27 -0.06 4.59
CA GLN A 83 -11.87 0.82 5.56
C GLN A 83 -13.03 0.11 6.28
N GLU A 84 -13.00 0.10 7.60
CA GLU A 84 -14.09 -0.38 8.44
C GLU A 84 -14.48 0.71 9.45
N ASN A 85 -15.70 1.20 9.35
CA ASN A 85 -16.21 2.27 10.22
C ASN A 85 -15.31 3.53 10.24
N GLY A 86 -14.73 3.90 9.10
CA GLY A 86 -13.84 5.07 8.98
C GLY A 86 -12.40 4.83 9.43
N VAL A 87 -12.05 3.60 9.82
CA VAL A 87 -10.69 3.25 10.28
C VAL A 87 -10.04 2.30 9.27
N PRO A 88 -8.78 2.52 8.85
CA PRO A 88 -8.06 1.60 7.98
C PRO A 88 -7.73 0.30 8.73
N VAL A 89 -8.17 -0.83 8.18
CA VAL A 89 -7.89 -2.18 8.68
C VAL A 89 -6.93 -2.86 7.73
N ARG A 90 -5.84 -3.35 8.27
CA ARG A 90 -4.78 -4.06 7.53
C ARG A 90 -5.06 -5.55 7.50
N GLY A 91 -4.77 -6.18 6.36
CA GLY A 91 -4.87 -7.63 6.18
C GLY A 91 -3.85 -8.15 5.18
N THR A 92 -3.80 -9.48 5.04
CA THR A 92 -3.01 -10.15 4.01
C THR A 92 -3.88 -11.15 3.26
N VAL A 93 -3.56 -11.32 1.98
CA VAL A 93 -4.13 -12.37 1.14
C VAL A 93 -2.97 -13.18 0.58
N PRO A 94 -3.01 -14.53 0.61
CA PRO A 94 -1.97 -15.37 0.05
C PRO A 94 -1.66 -15.03 -1.41
N GLY A 95 -0.40 -15.21 -1.83
CA GLY A 95 0.01 -14.95 -3.21
C GLY A 95 -0.67 -15.84 -4.25
N ASP A 96 -1.24 -16.98 -3.82
CA ASP A 96 -2.05 -17.90 -4.61
C ASP A 96 -3.56 -17.63 -4.55
N TYR A 97 -3.94 -16.44 -4.07
CA TYR A 97 -5.34 -16.00 -3.95
C TYR A 97 -6.19 -16.20 -5.21
N PHE A 98 -5.56 -16.19 -6.36
CA PHE A 98 -6.25 -16.33 -7.65
C PHE A 98 -6.82 -17.73 -7.92
N GLY A 99 -6.57 -18.73 -7.06
CA GLY A 99 -7.18 -20.06 -7.20
C GLY A 99 -7.00 -20.67 -8.60
N ASP A 100 -8.09 -21.01 -9.26
CA ASP A 100 -8.09 -21.62 -10.61
C ASP A 100 -7.41 -20.74 -11.68
N LEU A 101 -7.41 -19.42 -11.54
CA LEU A 101 -6.71 -18.52 -12.47
C LEU A 101 -5.20 -18.73 -12.45
N LYS A 102 -4.63 -19.16 -11.33
CA LYS A 102 -3.20 -19.51 -11.22
C LYS A 102 -2.87 -20.68 -12.15
N THR A 103 -3.66 -21.73 -12.12
CA THR A 103 -3.48 -22.93 -12.97
C THR A 103 -3.56 -22.56 -14.46
N GLU A 104 -4.52 -21.74 -14.84
CA GLU A 104 -4.65 -21.26 -16.24
C GLU A 104 -3.49 -20.34 -16.64
N TYR A 105 -3.02 -19.48 -15.74
CA TYR A 105 -1.85 -18.62 -15.97
C TYR A 105 -0.59 -19.47 -16.18
N GLU A 106 -0.32 -20.42 -15.31
CA GLU A 106 0.84 -21.32 -15.40
C GLU A 106 0.80 -22.14 -16.69
N LYS A 107 -0.36 -22.67 -17.06
CA LYS A 107 -0.56 -23.44 -18.30
C LYS A 107 -0.27 -22.61 -19.54
N ARG A 108 -0.72 -21.34 -19.57
CA ARG A 108 -0.53 -20.45 -20.73
C ARG A 108 0.88 -19.86 -20.81
N ASN A 109 1.58 -19.79 -19.70
CA ASN A 109 2.88 -19.16 -19.58
C ASN A 109 4.00 -20.17 -19.24
N GLN A 110 3.83 -21.43 -19.53
CA GLN A 110 4.84 -22.46 -19.28
C GLN A 110 6.20 -22.12 -19.88
N ASP A 111 6.23 -21.51 -21.06
CA ASP A 111 7.45 -21.10 -21.74
C ASP A 111 8.18 -19.95 -21.01
N TYR A 112 7.43 -19.13 -20.25
CA TYR A 112 7.99 -18.03 -19.44
C TYR A 112 8.40 -18.46 -18.04
N ILE A 113 7.67 -19.40 -17.43
CA ILE A 113 7.90 -19.88 -16.07
C ILE A 113 8.98 -20.97 -16.04
N GLY A 114 9.05 -21.82 -17.09
CA GLY A 114 10.03 -22.88 -17.24
C GLY A 114 11.29 -22.47 -18.04
N GLY A 115 11.34 -21.27 -18.57
CA GLY A 115 12.44 -20.79 -19.40
C GLY A 115 13.66 -20.46 -18.57
N GLU A 116 14.70 -21.29 -18.65
CA GLU A 116 16.05 -20.81 -18.43
C GLU A 116 16.27 -19.62 -19.39
N ALA A 117 16.72 -18.49 -18.84
CA ALA A 117 17.08 -17.32 -19.63
C ALA A 117 18.11 -17.79 -20.69
N ARG A 118 17.73 -17.77 -21.97
CA ARG A 118 18.63 -17.93 -23.10
C ARG A 118 19.42 -16.68 -23.31
#